data_3dfb357962aa8e9eeb664fc748a60d1c
#
_entry.id   3dfb357962aa8e9eeb664fc748a60d1c
#
_cell.length_a   1.000
_cell.length_b   1.000
_cell.length_c   1.000
_cell.angle_alpha   90.00
_cell.angle_beta   90.00
_cell.angle_gamma   90.00
#
_symmetry.space_group_name_H-M   'P 1'
#
loop_
_entity.id
_entity.type
_entity.pdbx_description
1 polymer ?
#
loop_
_entity_poly.entity_id
_entity_poly.type
_entity_poly.pdbx_seq_one_letter_code
_entity_poly.pdbx_strand_id
1 'polypeptide(L)'
;MTKIHSTAVIEDGASIGENVVIGPYCCIGSDVELSDGVILESHVVVAGKTSIGLGTHIFPFASIGNSPQDLKYDGEESLLEIGSNNIIREHVTMNPGTQGGGLITRVGSNCVFMVGSHVAHDCSLGDNIILVNNATLAGHVEIDDFAIVGGLSAVHQFV
;
A
#
# COMPACT_ATOMS: atom_id res chain seq x y z
N MET A 1 6.62 -11.89 -19.06
CA MET A 1 7.78 -12.43 -18.31
C MET A 1 8.10 -11.51 -17.15
N THR A 2 8.24 -12.08 -15.98
CA THR A 2 8.60 -11.33 -14.76
C THR A 2 10.06 -10.88 -14.85
N LYS A 3 10.31 -9.60 -14.51
CA LYS A 3 11.64 -8.98 -14.56
C LYS A 3 11.99 -8.46 -13.18
N ILE A 4 13.04 -8.98 -12.59
CA ILE A 4 13.52 -8.58 -11.27
C ILE A 4 14.93 -8.05 -11.41
N HIS A 5 15.15 -6.78 -11.01
CA HIS A 5 16.48 -6.19 -11.05
C HIS A 5 17.42 -6.90 -10.07
N SER A 6 18.68 -7.06 -10.45
CA SER A 6 19.67 -7.80 -9.65
C SER A 6 19.96 -7.19 -8.27
N THR A 7 19.67 -5.91 -8.08
CA THR A 7 19.85 -5.23 -6.80
C THR A 7 18.60 -5.30 -5.89
N ALA A 8 17.48 -5.83 -6.38
CA ALA A 8 16.29 -6.01 -5.55
C ALA A 8 16.51 -7.13 -4.54
N VAL A 9 16.00 -6.94 -3.34
CA VAL A 9 16.03 -7.93 -2.26
C VAL A 9 14.63 -8.48 -2.08
N ILE A 10 14.45 -9.77 -2.37
CA ILE A 10 13.16 -10.45 -2.19
C ILE A 10 13.38 -11.55 -1.18
N GLU A 11 12.70 -11.48 -0.05
CA GLU A 11 12.80 -12.49 0.99
C GLU A 11 12.12 -13.79 0.58
N ASP A 12 12.65 -14.90 1.05
CA ASP A 12 12.06 -16.22 0.81
C ASP A 12 10.63 -16.26 1.35
N GLY A 13 9.70 -16.77 0.55
CA GLY A 13 8.28 -16.84 0.90
C GLY A 13 7.42 -15.83 0.15
N ALA A 14 7.98 -14.74 -0.37
CA ALA A 14 7.24 -13.79 -1.18
C ALA A 14 6.63 -14.46 -2.42
N SER A 15 5.37 -14.13 -2.71
CA SER A 15 4.67 -14.63 -3.90
C SER A 15 4.68 -13.57 -5.00
N ILE A 16 5.30 -13.90 -6.12
CA ILE A 16 5.45 -12.98 -7.27
C ILE A 16 4.72 -13.57 -8.47
N GLY A 17 3.73 -12.83 -8.97
CA GLY A 17 2.93 -13.24 -10.12
C GLY A 17 3.67 -13.16 -11.46
N GLU A 18 2.92 -13.33 -12.53
CA GLU A 18 3.44 -13.25 -13.90
C GLU A 18 3.54 -11.80 -14.39
N ASN A 19 4.51 -11.53 -15.25
CA ASN A 19 4.72 -10.20 -15.84
C ASN A 19 4.90 -9.08 -14.81
N VAL A 20 5.39 -9.41 -13.62
CA VAL A 20 5.74 -8.44 -12.58
C VAL A 20 7.09 -7.81 -12.93
N VAL A 21 7.22 -6.51 -12.68
CA VAL A 21 8.48 -5.77 -12.83
C VAL A 21 8.90 -5.26 -11.46
N ILE A 22 10.07 -5.63 -11.01
CA ILE A 22 10.66 -5.14 -9.76
C ILE A 22 11.96 -4.42 -10.08
N GLY A 23 11.95 -3.11 -9.89
CA GLY A 23 13.07 -2.23 -10.19
C GLY A 23 14.22 -2.33 -9.19
N PRO A 24 15.28 -1.53 -9.41
CA PRO A 24 16.48 -1.56 -8.58
C PRO A 24 16.19 -1.13 -7.14
N TYR A 25 16.90 -1.76 -6.21
CA TYR A 25 16.87 -1.44 -4.78
C TYR A 25 15.50 -1.56 -4.10
N CYS A 26 14.58 -2.32 -4.69
CA CYS A 26 13.34 -2.69 -4.01
C CYS A 26 13.60 -3.72 -2.92
N CYS A 27 12.82 -3.65 -1.84
CA CYS A 27 12.85 -4.63 -0.75
C CYS A 27 11.45 -5.21 -0.58
N ILE A 28 11.33 -6.52 -0.74
CA ILE A 28 10.04 -7.23 -0.68
C ILE A 28 10.10 -8.26 0.46
N GLY A 29 9.20 -8.13 1.43
CA GLY A 29 9.15 -9.03 2.58
C GLY A 29 8.58 -10.42 2.26
N SER A 30 8.81 -11.36 3.16
CA SER A 30 8.49 -12.78 2.98
C SER A 30 6.99 -13.09 2.86
N ASP A 31 6.13 -12.27 3.44
CA ASP A 31 4.67 -12.47 3.45
C ASP A 31 3.94 -11.61 2.43
N VAL A 32 4.68 -11.00 1.50
CA VAL A 32 4.13 -10.14 0.45
C VAL A 32 3.63 -10.98 -0.73
N GLU A 33 2.48 -10.60 -1.27
CA GLU A 33 1.93 -11.18 -2.50
C GLU A 33 1.76 -10.08 -3.55
N LEU A 34 2.46 -10.22 -4.68
CA LEU A 34 2.30 -9.36 -5.85
C LEU A 34 1.57 -10.12 -6.95
N SER A 35 0.40 -9.63 -7.32
CA SER A 35 -0.38 -10.21 -8.43
C SER A 35 0.27 -9.90 -9.78
N ASP A 36 -0.27 -10.51 -10.83
CA ASP A 36 0.25 -10.36 -12.20
C ASP A 36 0.29 -8.90 -12.65
N GLY A 37 1.31 -8.55 -13.39
CA GLY A 37 1.45 -7.25 -14.00
C GLY A 37 1.75 -6.09 -13.03
N VAL A 38 2.01 -6.36 -11.75
CA VAL A 38 2.43 -5.33 -10.79
C VAL A 38 3.79 -4.76 -11.19
N ILE A 39 3.93 -3.44 -11.15
CA ILE A 39 5.17 -2.73 -11.46
C ILE A 39 5.63 -1.99 -10.22
N LEU A 40 6.82 -2.32 -9.74
CA LEU A 40 7.54 -1.57 -8.72
C LEU A 40 8.71 -0.85 -9.37
N GLU A 41 8.71 0.48 -9.28
CA GLU A 41 9.85 1.29 -9.73
C GLU A 41 11.05 1.08 -8.79
N SER A 42 12.04 1.94 -8.82
CA SER A 42 13.19 1.81 -7.91
C SER A 42 12.85 2.16 -6.46
N HIS A 43 13.57 1.58 -5.49
CA HIS A 43 13.51 1.95 -4.08
C HIS A 43 12.11 1.85 -3.46
N VAL A 44 11.32 0.88 -3.88
CA VAL A 44 10.02 0.58 -3.28
C VAL A 44 10.19 -0.46 -2.18
N VAL A 45 9.60 -0.21 -1.03
CA VAL A 45 9.54 -1.17 0.08
C VAL A 45 8.13 -1.69 0.21
N VAL A 46 7.97 -3.01 0.13
CA VAL A 46 6.71 -3.70 0.45
C VAL A 46 7.00 -4.69 1.56
N ALA A 47 6.34 -4.52 2.68
CA ALA A 47 6.61 -5.29 3.89
C ALA A 47 5.33 -5.84 4.50
N GLY A 48 5.48 -6.64 5.56
CA GLY A 48 4.36 -7.21 6.28
C GLY A 48 3.52 -8.16 5.42
N LYS A 49 2.34 -8.47 5.91
CA LYS A 49 1.39 -9.35 5.21
C LYS A 49 0.52 -8.52 4.27
N THR A 50 1.12 -8.15 3.15
CA THR A 50 0.56 -7.22 2.17
C THR A 50 0.29 -7.93 0.86
N SER A 51 -0.93 -7.79 0.34
CA SER A 51 -1.29 -8.23 -1.01
C SER A 51 -1.54 -7.04 -1.92
N ILE A 52 -0.98 -7.08 -3.13
CA ILE A 52 -1.12 -6.03 -4.13
C ILE A 52 -1.74 -6.63 -5.39
N GLY A 53 -2.89 -6.08 -5.80
CA GLY A 53 -3.69 -6.60 -6.90
C GLY A 53 -3.11 -6.31 -8.28
N LEU A 54 -3.71 -6.93 -9.28
CA LEU A 54 -3.29 -6.92 -10.70
C LEU A 54 -2.96 -5.52 -11.20
N GLY A 55 -1.87 -5.39 -11.93
CA GLY A 55 -1.55 -4.19 -12.70
C GLY A 55 -1.30 -2.91 -11.89
N THR A 56 -1.16 -3.01 -10.57
CA THR A 56 -0.85 -1.86 -9.72
C THR A 56 0.57 -1.39 -9.98
N HIS A 57 0.75 -0.08 -10.10
CA HIS A 57 2.03 0.56 -10.38
C HIS A 57 2.46 1.42 -9.20
N ILE A 58 3.62 1.11 -8.62
CA ILE A 58 4.16 1.77 -7.43
C ILE A 58 5.46 2.49 -7.79
N PHE A 59 5.50 3.77 -7.49
CA PHE A 59 6.59 4.69 -7.82
C PHE A 59 7.67 4.75 -6.74
N PRO A 60 8.84 5.34 -7.05
CA PRO A 60 9.99 5.30 -6.14
C PRO A 60 9.71 5.84 -4.74
N PHE A 61 10.34 5.22 -3.75
CA PHE A 61 10.30 5.61 -2.35
C PHE A 61 8.95 5.43 -1.65
N ALA A 62 8.01 4.73 -2.25
CA ALA A 62 6.80 4.32 -1.53
C ALA A 62 7.14 3.25 -0.49
N SER A 63 6.48 3.31 0.66
CA SER A 63 6.67 2.38 1.78
C SER A 63 5.32 1.77 2.15
N ILE A 64 5.12 0.53 1.74
CA ILE A 64 3.82 -0.13 1.76
C ILE A 64 3.87 -1.33 2.72
N GLY A 65 3.01 -1.32 3.74
CA GLY A 65 2.85 -2.46 4.64
C GLY A 65 3.77 -2.46 5.87
N ASN A 66 4.53 -1.40 6.11
CA ASN A 66 5.29 -1.28 7.34
C ASN A 66 4.38 -1.06 8.56
N SER A 67 4.91 -1.31 9.74
CA SER A 67 4.18 -1.27 11.00
C SER A 67 3.37 0.01 11.17
N PRO A 68 2.13 -0.09 11.70
CA PRO A 68 1.31 1.07 12.00
C PRO A 68 1.99 2.05 12.97
N GLN A 69 1.60 3.32 12.88
CA GLN A 69 2.06 4.36 13.81
C GLN A 69 1.18 4.46 15.07
N ASP A 70 0.34 3.49 15.31
CA ASP A 70 -0.47 3.42 16.52
C ASP A 70 0.40 3.01 17.71
N LEU A 71 0.42 3.82 18.76
CA LEU A 71 1.19 3.56 19.97
C LEU A 71 0.75 2.29 20.73
N LYS A 72 -0.43 1.78 20.42
CA LYS A 72 -0.96 0.53 21.00
C LYS A 72 -0.55 -0.71 20.20
N TYR A 73 0.03 -0.52 19.01
CA TYR A 73 0.46 -1.64 18.19
C TYR A 73 1.61 -2.38 18.86
N ASP A 74 1.43 -3.68 19.08
CA ASP A 74 2.37 -4.53 19.82
C ASP A 74 2.92 -5.69 18.94
N GLY A 75 2.99 -5.48 17.65
CA GLY A 75 3.51 -6.47 16.72
C GLY A 75 2.51 -7.57 16.33
N GLU A 76 1.24 -7.37 16.59
CA GLU A 76 0.19 -8.31 16.19
C GLU A 76 0.18 -8.52 14.67
N GLU A 77 -0.11 -9.76 14.25
CA GLU A 77 -0.24 -10.09 12.84
C GLU A 77 -1.47 -9.40 12.24
N SER A 78 -1.25 -8.61 11.21
CA SER A 78 -2.32 -7.86 10.56
C SER A 78 -2.08 -7.76 9.05
N LEU A 79 -3.11 -7.36 8.32
CA LEU A 79 -3.14 -7.39 6.86
C LEU A 79 -3.24 -5.99 6.25
N LEU A 80 -2.64 -5.85 5.07
CA LEU A 80 -2.90 -4.75 4.14
C LEU A 80 -3.30 -5.37 2.80
N GLU A 81 -4.52 -5.13 2.37
CA GLU A 81 -5.03 -5.60 1.09
C GLU A 81 -5.21 -4.42 0.14
N ILE A 82 -4.54 -4.46 -1.00
CA ILE A 82 -4.61 -3.44 -2.04
C ILE A 82 -5.17 -4.08 -3.30
N GLY A 83 -6.23 -3.49 -3.85
CA GLY A 83 -6.88 -3.97 -5.06
C GLY A 83 -6.04 -3.77 -6.32
N SER A 84 -6.70 -3.81 -7.47
CA SER A 84 -6.06 -3.84 -8.79
C SER A 84 -6.01 -2.46 -9.45
N ASN A 85 -5.06 -2.30 -10.36
CA ASN A 85 -4.91 -1.13 -11.23
C ASN A 85 -4.81 0.20 -10.47
N ASN A 86 -4.17 0.18 -9.32
CA ASN A 86 -3.90 1.37 -8.53
C ASN A 86 -2.61 2.05 -9.02
N ILE A 87 -2.56 3.36 -8.89
CA ILE A 87 -1.35 4.16 -9.10
C ILE A 87 -0.94 4.71 -7.74
N ILE A 88 0.22 4.29 -7.26
CA ILE A 88 0.76 4.68 -5.96
C ILE A 88 2.05 5.45 -6.21
N ARG A 89 1.99 6.78 -6.03
CA ARG A 89 3.09 7.67 -6.37
C ARG A 89 4.18 7.70 -5.29
N GLU A 90 5.19 8.52 -5.54
CA GLU A 90 6.38 8.61 -4.70
C GLU A 90 6.04 8.97 -3.26
N HIS A 91 6.75 8.38 -2.33
CA HIS A 91 6.63 8.65 -0.88
C HIS A 91 5.26 8.35 -0.26
N VAL A 92 4.39 7.65 -0.96
CA VAL A 92 3.14 7.18 -0.37
C VAL A 92 3.45 6.14 0.71
N THR A 93 2.73 6.21 1.81
CA THR A 93 2.81 5.23 2.90
C THR A 93 1.44 4.63 3.19
N MET A 94 1.41 3.32 3.43
CA MET A 94 0.19 2.59 3.82
C MET A 94 0.55 1.60 4.91
N ASN A 95 -0.26 1.53 5.96
CA ASN A 95 -0.05 0.61 7.07
C ASN A 95 -1.11 -0.47 7.14
N PRO A 96 -0.75 -1.67 7.63
CA PRO A 96 -1.72 -2.74 7.91
C PRO A 96 -2.63 -2.38 9.09
N GLY A 97 -3.61 -3.22 9.38
CA GLY A 97 -4.53 -3.03 10.48
C GLY A 97 -3.91 -3.23 11.86
N THR A 98 -4.71 -2.96 12.88
CA THR A 98 -4.38 -3.18 14.28
C THR A 98 -5.45 -4.02 14.97
N GLN A 99 -5.16 -4.56 16.13
CA GLN A 99 -6.11 -5.36 16.89
C GLN A 99 -7.41 -4.59 17.19
N GLY A 100 -7.31 -3.29 17.46
CA GLY A 100 -8.46 -2.44 17.75
C GLY A 100 -9.38 -2.17 16.56
N GLY A 101 -8.93 -2.41 15.33
CA GLY A 101 -9.66 -2.10 14.10
C GLY A 101 -10.01 -3.31 13.23
N GLY A 102 -9.80 -4.53 13.72
CA GLY A 102 -10.13 -5.74 12.97
C GLY A 102 -8.95 -6.33 12.20
N LEU A 103 -7.74 -5.86 12.43
CA LEU A 103 -6.50 -6.44 11.90
C LEU A 103 -6.32 -6.30 10.38
N ILE A 104 -7.00 -5.36 9.75
CA ILE A 104 -6.89 -5.20 8.30
C ILE A 104 -7.10 -3.75 7.85
N THR A 105 -6.27 -3.31 6.92
CA THR A 105 -6.47 -2.11 6.11
C THR A 105 -6.81 -2.54 4.69
N ARG A 106 -7.87 -1.98 4.11
CA ARG A 106 -8.31 -2.29 2.76
C ARG A 106 -8.26 -1.08 1.85
N VAL A 107 -7.73 -1.29 0.67
CA VAL A 107 -7.71 -0.33 -0.42
C VAL A 107 -8.34 -0.99 -1.64
N GLY A 108 -9.30 -0.32 -2.26
CA GLY A 108 -9.97 -0.82 -3.44
C GLY A 108 -9.12 -0.76 -4.71
N SER A 109 -9.79 -0.67 -5.85
CA SER A 109 -9.15 -0.71 -7.18
C SER A 109 -9.31 0.60 -7.92
N ASN A 110 -8.48 0.81 -8.94
CA ASN A 110 -8.52 1.98 -9.81
C ASN A 110 -8.36 3.33 -9.06
N CYS A 111 -7.63 3.32 -7.98
CA CYS A 111 -7.36 4.50 -7.17
C CYS A 111 -6.04 5.15 -7.59
N VAL A 112 -5.92 6.45 -7.30
CA VAL A 112 -4.68 7.22 -7.47
C VAL A 112 -4.28 7.79 -6.12
N PHE A 113 -3.09 7.43 -5.67
CA PHE A 113 -2.47 7.98 -4.46
C PHE A 113 -1.32 8.87 -4.89
N MET A 114 -1.55 10.18 -4.85
CA MET A 114 -0.54 11.15 -5.28
C MET A 114 0.58 11.28 -4.24
N VAL A 115 1.65 11.95 -4.63
CA VAL A 115 2.89 12.05 -3.86
C VAL A 115 2.64 12.36 -2.39
N GLY A 116 3.24 11.56 -1.51
CA GLY A 116 3.22 11.78 -0.08
C GLY A 116 1.90 11.51 0.63
N SER A 117 0.88 10.99 -0.06
CA SER A 117 -0.38 10.65 0.61
C SER A 117 -0.19 9.47 1.57
N HIS A 118 -1.03 9.39 2.59
CA HIS A 118 -0.93 8.39 3.66
C HIS A 118 -2.25 7.71 3.95
N VAL A 119 -2.23 6.40 4.04
CA VAL A 119 -3.34 5.57 4.50
C VAL A 119 -2.92 4.89 5.80
N ALA A 120 -3.49 5.33 6.91
CA ALA A 120 -3.19 4.76 8.22
C ALA A 120 -3.88 3.41 8.42
N HIS A 121 -3.60 2.81 9.57
CA HIS A 121 -4.13 1.52 9.99
C HIS A 121 -5.67 1.47 10.03
N ASP A 122 -6.22 0.32 9.69
CA ASP A 122 -7.65 0.03 9.80
C ASP A 122 -8.56 0.91 8.93
N CYS A 123 -8.00 1.59 7.92
CA CYS A 123 -8.79 2.30 6.92
C CYS A 123 -9.47 1.33 5.95
N SER A 124 -10.62 1.73 5.42
CA SER A 124 -11.34 1.01 4.39
C SER A 124 -11.67 1.94 3.23
N LEU A 125 -10.99 1.76 2.12
CA LEU A 125 -11.14 2.58 0.92
C LEU A 125 -11.83 1.77 -0.19
N GLY A 126 -12.85 2.37 -0.81
CA GLY A 126 -13.51 1.82 -1.98
C GLY A 126 -12.68 1.96 -3.26
N ASP A 127 -13.37 1.98 -4.39
CA ASP A 127 -12.77 2.05 -5.73
C ASP A 127 -12.79 3.47 -6.29
N ASN A 128 -11.91 3.73 -7.27
CA ASN A 128 -11.86 5.00 -8.01
C ASN A 128 -11.65 6.22 -7.11
N ILE A 129 -10.85 6.08 -6.08
CA ILE A 129 -10.53 7.15 -5.12
C ILE A 129 -9.29 7.89 -5.58
N ILE A 130 -9.25 9.19 -5.32
CA ILE A 130 -8.06 10.01 -5.52
C ILE A 130 -7.68 10.65 -4.20
N LEU A 131 -6.50 10.32 -3.68
CA LEU A 131 -5.85 11.08 -2.62
C LEU A 131 -4.83 12.00 -3.27
N VAL A 132 -5.07 13.31 -3.19
CA VAL A 132 -4.19 14.31 -3.78
C VAL A 132 -2.93 14.47 -2.92
N ASN A 133 -1.92 15.15 -3.41
CA ASN A 133 -0.61 15.28 -2.76
C ASN A 133 -0.70 15.56 -1.25
N ASN A 134 -0.02 14.75 -0.46
CA ASN A 134 0.04 14.84 1.00
C ASN A 134 -1.32 14.75 1.72
N ALA A 135 -2.37 14.27 1.05
CA ALA A 135 -3.62 13.95 1.72
C ALA A 135 -3.36 12.83 2.74
N THR A 136 -3.87 12.97 3.94
CA THR A 136 -3.58 12.06 5.05
C THR A 136 -4.88 11.52 5.65
N LEU A 137 -5.01 10.20 5.65
CA LEU A 137 -6.09 9.52 6.36
C LEU A 137 -5.53 9.01 7.68
N ALA A 138 -6.13 9.42 8.79
CA ALA A 138 -5.85 8.84 10.10
C ALA A 138 -6.44 7.43 10.22
N GLY A 139 -6.22 6.75 11.34
CA GLY A 139 -6.73 5.39 11.52
C GLY A 139 -8.25 5.28 11.50
N HIS A 140 -8.77 4.14 11.06
CA HIS A 140 -10.21 3.81 11.07
C HIS A 140 -11.06 4.73 10.19
N VAL A 141 -10.51 5.27 9.11
CA VAL A 141 -11.24 6.13 8.17
C VAL A 141 -11.87 5.27 7.08
N GLU A 142 -13.12 5.58 6.74
CA GLU A 142 -13.83 4.97 5.62
C GLU A 142 -13.98 5.98 4.47
N ILE A 143 -13.61 5.58 3.28
CA ILE A 143 -13.73 6.41 2.07
C ILE A 143 -14.52 5.62 1.03
N ASP A 144 -15.65 6.14 0.62
CA ASP A 144 -16.50 5.49 -0.39
C ASP A 144 -15.97 5.73 -1.82
N ASP A 145 -16.52 4.96 -2.75
CA ASP A 145 -16.15 5.02 -4.17
C ASP A 145 -16.23 6.44 -4.74
N PHE A 146 -15.31 6.76 -5.65
CA PHE A 146 -15.25 8.03 -6.39
C PHE A 146 -14.95 9.28 -5.53
N ALA A 147 -14.55 9.10 -4.29
CA ALA A 147 -14.18 10.24 -3.45
C ALA A 147 -12.83 10.84 -3.88
N ILE A 148 -12.70 12.15 -3.71
CA ILE A 148 -11.46 12.88 -3.91
C ILE A 148 -11.13 13.62 -2.62
N VAL A 149 -9.98 13.31 -2.03
CA VAL A 149 -9.46 14.03 -0.87
C VAL A 149 -8.42 15.02 -1.36
N GLY A 150 -8.68 16.31 -1.16
CA GLY A 150 -7.83 17.41 -1.66
C GLY A 150 -6.42 17.40 -1.05
N GLY A 151 -5.50 18.04 -1.74
CA GLY A 151 -4.10 18.11 -1.30
C GLY A 151 -3.95 18.78 0.06
N LEU A 152 -3.01 18.29 0.88
CA LEU A 152 -2.73 18.77 2.23
C LEU A 152 -3.93 18.70 3.18
N SER A 153 -4.96 17.95 2.82
CA SER A 153 -6.11 17.70 3.69
C SER A 153 -5.82 16.50 4.61
N ALA A 154 -6.43 16.55 5.79
CA ALA A 154 -6.37 15.44 6.73
C ALA A 154 -7.79 15.01 7.11
N VAL A 155 -8.03 13.70 7.11
CA VAL A 155 -9.29 13.12 7.59
C VAL A 155 -9.02 12.54 8.97
N HIS A 156 -9.76 13.01 9.98
CA HIS A 156 -9.59 12.57 11.35
C HIS A 156 -10.01 11.10 11.51
N GLN A 157 -9.46 10.43 12.52
CA GLN A 157 -9.80 9.04 12.78
C GLN A 157 -11.30 8.83 13.02
N PHE A 158 -11.79 7.66 12.63
CA PHE A 158 -13.20 7.26 12.75
C PHE A 158 -14.19 8.09 11.91
N VAL A 159 -13.71 8.73 10.85
CA VAL A 159 -14.59 9.43 9.90
C VAL A 159 -14.94 8.53 8.71
#